data_90197f7e14dec5efce83072235be84cc
#
_entry.id   90197f7e14dec5efce83072235be84cc
#
_cell.length_a   1.000
_cell.length_b   1.000
_cell.length_c   1.000
_cell.angle_alpha   90.00
_cell.angle_beta   90.00
_cell.angle_gamma   90.00
#
_symmetry.space_group_name_H-M   'P 1'
#
loop_
_entity.id
_entity.type
_entity.pdbx_description
1 polymer ?
#
loop_
_entity_poly.entity_id
_entity_poly.type
_entity_poly.pdbx_seq_one_letter_code
_entity_poly.pdbx_strand_id
1 'polypeptide(L)'
;ATGAMAVLLSLGWRLDGAARAVGGFTGTVRRFELHGVERGVSVFDDYAHHPTEVAAALAAARTVIGDGRIIALHQPHTYSRTQAMFREFAEVLESHADHTVVLDVYGAREDPVPGVTGELVADAFERSDRVAFVRDWQDAADYTASVARAGDYIITLGCGNVYLIIPQVLE
;
A
#
# COMPACT_ATOMS: atom_id res chain seq x y z
N ALA A 1 -7.76 12.95 -13.20
CA ALA A 1 -7.60 13.89 -14.33
C ALA A 1 -8.91 14.09 -15.09
N THR A 2 -9.55 13.05 -15.69
CA THR A 2 -10.73 13.16 -16.55
C THR A 2 -11.91 13.90 -15.89
N GLY A 3 -12.25 13.57 -14.63
CA GLY A 3 -13.32 14.26 -13.91
C GLY A 3 -13.04 15.74 -13.67
N ALA A 4 -11.80 16.10 -13.29
CA ALA A 4 -11.41 17.49 -13.13
C ALA A 4 -11.50 18.27 -14.46
N MET A 5 -11.05 17.65 -15.56
CA MET A 5 -11.19 18.22 -16.91
C MET A 5 -12.65 18.47 -17.26
N ALA A 6 -13.53 17.49 -17.04
CA ALA A 6 -14.95 17.62 -17.33
C ALA A 6 -15.59 18.78 -16.56
N VAL A 7 -15.26 18.91 -15.26
CA VAL A 7 -15.76 20.05 -14.44
C VAL A 7 -15.22 21.38 -14.96
N LEU A 8 -13.94 21.50 -15.26
CA LEU A 8 -13.37 22.75 -15.78
C LEU A 8 -14.02 23.16 -17.11
N LEU A 9 -14.25 22.21 -18.03
CA LEU A 9 -14.92 22.46 -19.28
C LEU A 9 -16.38 22.87 -19.10
N SER A 10 -17.11 22.25 -18.14
CA SER A 10 -18.48 22.62 -17.83
C SER A 10 -18.60 24.03 -17.22
N LEU A 11 -17.54 24.52 -16.60
CA LEU A 11 -17.40 25.89 -16.08
C LEU A 11 -16.92 26.89 -17.13
N GLY A 12 -16.82 26.48 -18.41
CA GLY A 12 -16.45 27.35 -19.51
C GLY A 12 -14.94 27.54 -19.71
N TRP A 13 -14.09 26.72 -19.06
CA TRP A 13 -12.67 26.78 -19.31
C TRP A 13 -12.34 26.21 -20.68
N ARG A 14 -11.35 26.80 -21.33
CA ARG A 14 -10.84 26.25 -22.61
C ARG A 14 -10.06 24.97 -22.32
N LEU A 15 -10.13 24.00 -23.25
CA LEU A 15 -9.49 22.69 -23.15
C LEU A 15 -7.98 22.80 -22.89
N ASP A 16 -7.29 23.67 -23.61
CA ASP A 16 -5.84 23.89 -23.47
C ASP A 16 -5.46 24.45 -22.09
N GLY A 17 -6.26 25.36 -21.54
CA GLY A 17 -6.09 25.91 -20.19
C GLY A 17 -6.34 24.85 -19.11
N ALA A 18 -7.42 24.09 -19.24
CA ALA A 18 -7.77 23.01 -18.35
C ALA A 18 -6.69 21.89 -18.36
N ALA A 19 -6.20 21.53 -19.56
CA ALA A 19 -5.14 20.52 -19.70
C ALA A 19 -3.84 20.94 -19.02
N ARG A 20 -3.41 22.20 -19.19
CA ARG A 20 -2.21 22.72 -18.49
C ARG A 20 -2.38 22.72 -16.99
N ALA A 21 -3.53 23.14 -16.47
CA ALA A 21 -3.80 23.17 -15.03
C ALA A 21 -3.79 21.75 -14.43
N VAL A 22 -4.43 20.78 -15.07
CA VAL A 22 -4.45 19.38 -14.64
C VAL A 22 -3.07 18.73 -14.81
N GLY A 23 -2.33 19.06 -15.86
CA GLY A 23 -0.98 18.55 -16.13
C GLY A 23 0.07 19.01 -15.12
N GLY A 24 -0.16 20.14 -14.43
CA GLY A 24 0.70 20.61 -13.33
C GLY A 24 0.42 19.94 -11.97
N PHE A 25 -0.57 19.06 -11.90
CA PHE A 25 -0.89 18.35 -10.66
C PHE A 25 0.10 17.21 -10.42
N THR A 26 0.84 17.27 -9.32
CA THR A 26 1.93 16.34 -8.99
C THR A 26 1.49 15.13 -8.15
N GLY A 27 0.20 14.98 -7.91
CA GLY A 27 -0.33 13.86 -7.11
C GLY A 27 -0.92 14.33 -5.77
N THR A 28 -1.47 13.38 -5.03
CA THR A 28 -2.02 13.57 -3.69
C THR A 28 -1.13 12.82 -2.71
N VAL A 29 -0.87 13.42 -1.55
CA VAL A 29 -0.16 12.76 -0.45
C VAL A 29 -0.80 11.41 -0.15
N ARG A 30 0.05 10.40 0.08
CA ARG A 30 -0.37 9.03 0.37
C ARG A 30 -1.21 8.37 -0.76
N ARG A 31 -0.95 8.71 -2.02
CA ARG A 31 -1.53 8.04 -3.19
C ARG A 31 -0.41 7.70 -4.16
N PHE A 32 0.16 6.52 -4.01
CA PHE A 32 1.35 6.04 -4.69
C PHE A 32 2.48 7.08 -4.65
N GLU A 33 2.72 7.60 -3.45
CA GLU A 33 3.68 8.66 -3.17
C GLU A 33 5.07 8.07 -2.98
N LEU A 34 6.05 8.52 -3.78
CA LEU A 34 7.46 8.14 -3.61
C LEU A 34 8.06 8.87 -2.40
N HIS A 35 8.56 8.11 -1.43
CA HIS A 35 9.23 8.65 -0.24
C HIS A 35 10.75 8.64 -0.35
N GLY A 36 11.33 7.71 -1.10
CA GLY A 36 12.77 7.64 -1.28
C GLY A 36 13.22 6.43 -2.08
N VAL A 37 14.52 6.44 -2.37
CA VAL A 37 15.21 5.31 -3.01
C VAL A 37 16.48 5.05 -2.20
N GLU A 38 16.63 3.86 -1.63
CA GLU A 38 17.80 3.44 -0.89
C GLU A 38 18.32 2.11 -1.41
N ARG A 39 19.63 1.99 -1.65
CA ARG A 39 20.28 0.77 -2.20
C ARG A 39 19.61 0.21 -3.46
N GLY A 40 19.00 1.10 -4.27
CA GLY A 40 18.29 0.72 -5.49
C GLY A 40 16.86 0.20 -5.26
N VAL A 41 16.33 0.27 -4.05
CA VAL A 41 14.95 -0.05 -3.68
C VAL A 41 14.14 1.24 -3.60
N SER A 42 13.01 1.31 -4.29
CA SER A 42 12.10 2.46 -4.23
C SER A 42 11.00 2.22 -3.21
N VAL A 43 10.76 3.19 -2.32
CA VAL A 43 9.75 3.08 -1.25
C VAL A 43 8.61 4.05 -1.49
N PHE A 44 7.39 3.51 -1.57
CA PHE A 44 6.15 4.24 -1.81
C PHE A 44 5.17 4.10 -0.65
N ASP A 45 4.29 5.08 -0.49
CA ASP A 45 3.12 4.98 0.41
C ASP A 45 1.82 5.09 -0.38
N ASP A 46 0.84 4.24 -0.03
CA ASP A 46 -0.52 4.33 -0.54
C ASP A 46 -1.55 4.15 0.58
N TYR A 47 -2.56 4.98 0.56
CA TYR A 47 -3.64 5.01 1.55
C TYR A 47 -4.64 3.85 1.41
N ALA A 48 -4.48 2.97 0.42
CA ALA A 48 -5.37 1.85 0.15
C ALA A 48 -5.55 0.98 1.41
N HIS A 49 -6.80 0.77 1.80
CA HIS A 49 -7.18 0.09 3.03
C HIS A 49 -8.45 -0.77 2.91
N HIS A 50 -8.92 -0.99 1.71
CA HIS A 50 -9.97 -1.93 1.33
C HIS A 50 -9.40 -2.88 0.28
N PRO A 51 -9.79 -4.18 0.22
CA PRO A 51 -9.23 -5.12 -0.76
C PRO A 51 -9.27 -4.59 -2.21
N THR A 52 -10.38 -4.00 -2.62
CA THR A 52 -10.52 -3.40 -3.96
C THR A 52 -9.54 -2.26 -4.21
N GLU A 53 -9.28 -1.42 -3.20
CA GLU A 53 -8.30 -0.32 -3.31
C GLU A 53 -6.88 -0.87 -3.37
N VAL A 54 -6.55 -1.86 -2.54
CA VAL A 54 -5.25 -2.54 -2.53
C VAL A 54 -4.98 -3.18 -3.88
N ALA A 55 -5.96 -3.90 -4.45
CA ALA A 55 -5.85 -4.47 -5.79
C ALA A 55 -5.56 -3.40 -6.85
N ALA A 56 -6.30 -2.29 -6.83
CA ALA A 56 -6.14 -1.20 -7.78
C ALA A 56 -4.77 -0.51 -7.63
N ALA A 57 -4.31 -0.27 -6.40
CA ALA A 57 -3.02 0.35 -6.12
C ALA A 57 -1.86 -0.54 -6.60
N LEU A 58 -1.87 -1.83 -6.27
CA LEU A 58 -0.84 -2.77 -6.68
C LEU A 58 -0.84 -3.03 -8.19
N ALA A 59 -2.02 -3.11 -8.82
CA ALA A 59 -2.13 -3.23 -10.27
C ALA A 59 -1.59 -1.97 -10.98
N ALA A 60 -1.89 -0.78 -10.47
CA ALA A 60 -1.31 0.47 -10.98
C ALA A 60 0.22 0.50 -10.79
N ALA A 61 0.71 0.09 -9.62
CA ALA A 61 2.13 -0.04 -9.34
C ALA A 61 2.82 -0.94 -10.37
N ARG A 62 2.24 -2.09 -10.69
CA ARG A 62 2.80 -3.04 -11.67
C ARG A 62 2.99 -2.42 -13.06
N THR A 63 2.14 -1.48 -13.48
CA THR A 63 2.28 -0.78 -14.76
C THR A 63 3.51 0.14 -14.82
N VAL A 64 3.97 0.63 -13.67
CA VAL A 64 5.12 1.55 -13.55
C VAL A 64 6.42 0.77 -13.30
N ILE A 65 6.35 -0.30 -12.51
CA ILE A 65 7.48 -1.07 -12.01
C ILE A 65 8.04 -2.02 -13.08
N GLY A 66 7.21 -2.49 -14.01
CA GLY A 66 7.61 -3.50 -14.98
C GLY A 66 7.97 -4.83 -14.30
N ASP A 67 9.20 -5.32 -14.55
CA ASP A 67 9.69 -6.62 -14.05
C ASP A 67 10.23 -6.58 -12.61
N GLY A 68 10.26 -5.42 -11.95
CA GLY A 68 10.64 -5.30 -10.54
C GLY A 68 9.68 -6.04 -9.62
N ARG A 69 10.17 -6.54 -8.47
CA ARG A 69 9.29 -7.14 -7.46
C ARG A 69 8.56 -6.08 -6.66
N ILE A 70 7.35 -6.38 -6.27
CA ILE A 70 6.55 -5.59 -5.31
C ILE A 70 6.59 -6.28 -3.96
N ILE A 71 7.09 -5.57 -2.95
CA ILE A 71 7.01 -5.97 -1.54
C ILE A 71 5.93 -5.09 -0.90
N ALA A 72 4.79 -5.69 -0.56
CA ALA A 72 3.70 -4.99 0.11
C ALA A 72 3.93 -5.00 1.62
N LEU A 73 3.93 -3.83 2.26
CA LEU A 73 3.95 -3.68 3.71
C LEU A 73 2.57 -3.21 4.16
N HIS A 74 1.72 -4.17 4.57
CA HIS A 74 0.30 -3.93 4.80
C HIS A 74 -0.03 -3.84 6.29
N GLN A 75 -0.71 -2.75 6.68
CA GLN A 75 -1.30 -2.60 8.00
C GLN A 75 -2.83 -2.69 7.89
N PRO A 76 -3.45 -3.77 8.36
CA PRO A 76 -4.91 -3.86 8.44
C PRO A 76 -5.48 -2.73 9.30
N HIS A 77 -6.61 -2.18 8.89
CA HIS A 77 -7.24 -1.04 9.58
C HIS A 77 -8.63 -1.42 10.05
N THR A 78 -8.86 -1.28 11.35
CA THR A 78 -10.01 -1.67 12.16
C THR A 78 -10.18 -3.19 12.31
N TYR A 79 -10.58 -3.60 13.51
CA TYR A 79 -10.78 -5.02 13.81
C TYR A 79 -11.98 -5.57 13.07
N SER A 80 -13.06 -4.81 12.97
CA SER A 80 -14.28 -5.21 12.26
C SER A 80 -14.04 -5.50 10.78
N ARG A 81 -13.27 -4.63 10.09
CA ARG A 81 -12.94 -4.85 8.68
C ARG A 81 -11.98 -6.03 8.51
N THR A 82 -10.96 -6.11 9.36
CA THR A 82 -9.99 -7.22 9.31
C THR A 82 -10.72 -8.54 9.47
N GLN A 83 -11.60 -8.67 10.46
CA GLN A 83 -12.38 -9.88 10.69
C GLN A 83 -13.30 -10.22 9.51
N ALA A 84 -13.92 -9.21 8.88
CA ALA A 84 -14.84 -9.43 7.77
C ALA A 84 -14.14 -9.79 6.45
N MET A 85 -12.91 -9.26 6.21
CA MET A 85 -12.29 -9.24 4.88
C MET A 85 -10.86 -9.82 4.84
N PHE A 86 -10.41 -10.56 5.88
CA PHE A 86 -9.03 -11.04 5.92
C PHE A 86 -8.68 -11.96 4.74
N ARG A 87 -9.64 -12.77 4.27
CA ARG A 87 -9.41 -13.66 3.12
C ARG A 87 -9.27 -12.88 1.81
N GLU A 88 -10.12 -11.88 1.61
CA GLU A 88 -10.06 -11.00 0.44
C GLU A 88 -8.77 -10.18 0.43
N PHE A 89 -8.29 -9.74 1.59
CA PHE A 89 -6.97 -9.09 1.69
C PHE A 89 -5.85 -10.06 1.32
N ALA A 90 -5.86 -11.27 1.86
CA ALA A 90 -4.85 -12.29 1.55
C ALA A 90 -4.83 -12.60 0.05
N GLU A 91 -5.98 -12.88 -0.56
CA GLU A 91 -6.12 -13.18 -2.00
C GLU A 91 -5.57 -12.04 -2.87
N VAL A 92 -5.93 -10.80 -2.56
CA VAL A 92 -5.50 -9.62 -3.32
C VAL A 92 -3.99 -9.39 -3.19
N LEU A 93 -3.46 -9.43 -1.97
CA LEU A 93 -2.03 -9.25 -1.70
C LEU A 93 -1.21 -10.35 -2.38
N GLU A 94 -1.62 -11.60 -2.25
CA GLU A 94 -0.93 -12.75 -2.86
C GLU A 94 -0.93 -12.70 -4.39
N SER A 95 -2.03 -12.19 -4.97
CA SER A 95 -2.18 -12.10 -6.43
C SER A 95 -1.38 -10.96 -7.07
N HIS A 96 -1.11 -9.88 -6.32
CA HIS A 96 -0.55 -8.66 -6.89
C HIS A 96 0.84 -8.29 -6.35
N ALA A 97 1.24 -8.80 -5.18
CA ALA A 97 2.56 -8.60 -4.62
C ALA A 97 3.43 -9.85 -4.75
N ASP A 98 4.74 -9.68 -4.84
CA ASP A 98 5.70 -10.79 -4.89
C ASP A 98 6.05 -11.27 -3.49
N HIS A 99 5.96 -10.39 -2.50
CA HIS A 99 6.08 -10.70 -1.08
C HIS A 99 5.24 -9.72 -0.26
N THR A 100 4.69 -10.17 0.87
CA THR A 100 3.88 -9.33 1.74
C THR A 100 4.38 -9.40 3.19
N VAL A 101 4.52 -8.26 3.82
CA VAL A 101 4.74 -8.13 5.26
C VAL A 101 3.46 -7.56 5.87
N VAL A 102 2.86 -8.28 6.79
CA VAL A 102 1.63 -7.86 7.46
C VAL A 102 1.97 -7.40 8.86
N LEU A 103 1.60 -6.17 9.18
CA LEU A 103 1.67 -5.60 10.54
C LEU A 103 0.42 -5.96 11.35
N ASP A 104 0.44 -5.65 12.64
CA ASP A 104 -0.76 -5.81 13.46
C ASP A 104 -1.83 -4.76 13.13
N VAL A 105 -3.07 -5.03 13.54
CA VAL A 105 -4.23 -4.21 13.21
C VAL A 105 -4.12 -2.83 13.85
N TYR A 106 -4.27 -1.78 13.06
CA TYR A 106 -4.52 -0.44 13.56
C TYR A 106 -6.01 -0.29 13.91
N GLY A 107 -6.33 -0.36 15.20
CA GLY A 107 -7.72 -0.39 15.70
C GLY A 107 -8.51 0.91 15.46
N ALA A 108 -7.82 2.05 15.29
CA ALA A 108 -8.42 3.38 15.19
C ALA A 108 -9.34 3.71 16.39
N ARG A 109 -10.66 3.57 16.21
CA ARG A 109 -11.66 3.85 17.24
C ARG A 109 -12.32 2.58 17.81
N GLU A 110 -11.85 1.41 17.35
CA GLU A 110 -12.39 0.12 17.79
C GLU A 110 -11.55 -0.46 18.92
N ASP A 111 -12.21 -1.08 19.87
CA ASP A 111 -11.53 -1.87 20.89
C ASP A 111 -10.98 -3.17 20.29
N PRO A 112 -9.86 -3.70 20.82
CA PRO A 112 -9.32 -4.96 20.35
C PRO A 112 -10.33 -6.11 20.45
N VAL A 113 -10.40 -6.89 19.37
CA VAL A 113 -11.25 -8.08 19.31
C VAL A 113 -10.36 -9.31 19.47
N PRO A 114 -10.62 -10.19 20.45
CA PRO A 114 -9.81 -11.39 20.67
C PRO A 114 -9.72 -12.25 19.40
N GLY A 115 -8.49 -12.63 19.03
CA GLY A 115 -8.22 -13.44 17.84
C GLY A 115 -8.23 -12.68 16.51
N VAL A 116 -8.49 -11.37 16.51
CA VAL A 116 -8.40 -10.54 15.32
C VAL A 116 -7.11 -9.74 15.34
N THR A 117 -6.11 -10.21 14.64
CA THR A 117 -4.78 -9.61 14.50
C THR A 117 -4.38 -9.57 13.04
N GLY A 118 -3.27 -8.94 12.71
CA GLY A 118 -2.71 -9.01 11.36
C GLY A 118 -2.35 -10.43 10.93
N GLU A 119 -2.04 -11.31 11.87
CA GLU A 119 -1.77 -12.74 11.65
C GLU A 119 -2.94 -13.44 10.92
N LEU A 120 -4.18 -13.02 11.22
CA LEU A 120 -5.36 -13.55 10.56
C LEU A 120 -5.33 -13.36 9.03
N VAL A 121 -4.76 -12.25 8.56
CA VAL A 121 -4.55 -12.00 7.12
C VAL A 121 -3.43 -12.87 6.59
N ALA A 122 -2.32 -12.97 7.31
CA ALA A 122 -1.15 -13.76 6.89
C ALA A 122 -1.48 -15.27 6.81
N ASP A 123 -2.22 -15.79 7.78
CA ASP A 123 -2.63 -17.20 7.83
C ASP A 123 -3.60 -17.59 6.70
N ALA A 124 -4.24 -16.62 6.07
CA ALA A 124 -5.16 -16.85 4.97
C ALA A 124 -4.48 -16.94 3.60
N PHE A 125 -3.16 -16.71 3.51
CA PHE A 125 -2.41 -16.92 2.27
C PHE A 125 -2.31 -18.41 1.94
N GLU A 126 -2.48 -18.76 0.67
CA GLU A 126 -2.23 -20.14 0.20
C GLU A 126 -0.72 -20.45 0.16
N ARG A 127 0.09 -19.44 -0.13
CA ARG A 127 1.55 -19.52 -0.23
C ARG A 127 2.23 -18.84 0.96
N SER A 128 2.40 -19.58 2.03
CA SER A 128 3.03 -19.09 3.26
C SER A 128 4.48 -18.60 3.08
N ASP A 129 5.15 -18.99 1.99
CA ASP A 129 6.48 -18.51 1.61
C ASP A 129 6.48 -17.06 1.09
N ARG A 130 5.32 -16.51 0.77
CA ARG A 130 5.14 -15.15 0.26
C ARG A 130 4.66 -14.13 1.27
N VAL A 131 4.46 -14.54 2.50
CA VAL A 131 3.96 -13.64 3.56
C VAL A 131 4.70 -13.83 4.85
N ALA A 132 4.86 -12.72 5.59
CA ALA A 132 5.31 -12.74 6.97
C ALA A 132 4.41 -11.85 7.81
N PHE A 133 3.92 -12.34 8.96
CA PHE A 133 3.32 -11.48 9.97
C PHE A 133 4.41 -11.02 10.94
N VAL A 134 4.58 -9.72 11.08
CA VAL A 134 5.57 -9.12 11.97
C VAL A 134 4.90 -8.03 12.79
N ARG A 135 4.77 -8.26 14.09
CA ARG A 135 4.02 -7.36 14.98
C ARG A 135 4.80 -6.10 15.35
N ASP A 136 6.08 -6.28 15.68
CA ASP A 136 6.94 -5.16 16.07
C ASP A 136 7.35 -4.35 14.84
N TRP A 137 7.36 -3.01 14.99
CA TRP A 137 7.63 -2.09 13.89
C TRP A 137 9.07 -2.14 13.42
N GLN A 138 10.01 -2.20 14.35
CA GLN A 138 11.43 -2.25 13.98
C GLN A 138 11.76 -3.59 13.31
N ASP A 139 11.24 -4.69 13.88
CA ASP A 139 11.41 -6.02 13.29
C ASP A 139 10.79 -6.08 11.89
N ALA A 140 9.65 -5.42 11.67
CA ALA A 140 8.99 -5.36 10.36
C ALA A 140 9.79 -4.54 9.34
N ALA A 141 10.38 -3.41 9.76
CA ALA A 141 11.26 -2.62 8.91
C ALA A 141 12.51 -3.42 8.53
N ASP A 142 13.18 -4.02 9.52
CA ASP A 142 14.41 -4.83 9.33
C ASP A 142 14.13 -6.04 8.42
N TYR A 143 13.02 -6.74 8.67
CA TYR A 143 12.61 -7.86 7.82
C TYR A 143 12.34 -7.41 6.39
N THR A 144 11.57 -6.33 6.21
CA THR A 144 11.25 -5.78 4.89
C THR A 144 12.51 -5.39 4.13
N ALA A 145 13.44 -4.71 4.79
CA ALA A 145 14.73 -4.36 4.22
C ALA A 145 15.57 -5.59 3.86
N SER A 146 15.52 -6.65 4.70
CA SER A 146 16.32 -7.88 4.50
C SER A 146 15.87 -8.69 3.28
N VAL A 147 14.58 -8.68 2.94
CA VAL A 147 14.03 -9.40 1.78
C VAL A 147 14.11 -8.60 0.49
N ALA A 148 14.30 -7.28 0.58
CA ALA A 148 14.38 -6.37 -0.56
C ALA A 148 15.73 -6.47 -1.28
N ARG A 149 15.72 -6.22 -2.58
CA ARG A 149 16.91 -6.21 -3.45
C ARG A 149 16.85 -5.01 -4.38
N ALA A 150 17.99 -4.60 -4.89
CA ALA A 150 18.06 -3.53 -5.90
C ALA A 150 17.10 -3.83 -7.07
N GLY A 151 16.29 -2.86 -7.43
CA GLY A 151 15.23 -2.97 -8.44
C GLY A 151 13.85 -3.33 -7.87
N ASP A 152 13.74 -3.62 -6.57
CA ASP A 152 12.46 -3.87 -5.91
C ASP A 152 11.74 -2.56 -5.53
N TYR A 153 10.45 -2.71 -5.28
CA TYR A 153 9.56 -1.64 -4.86
C TYR A 153 8.84 -2.06 -3.58
N ILE A 154 9.05 -1.30 -2.52
CA ILE A 154 8.32 -1.45 -1.26
C ILE A 154 7.13 -0.50 -1.30
N ILE A 155 5.94 -0.99 -1.00
CA ILE A 155 4.72 -0.18 -0.98
C ILE A 155 4.03 -0.37 0.36
N THR A 156 4.00 0.68 1.19
CA THR A 156 3.17 0.67 2.40
C THR A 156 1.71 0.86 2.02
N LEU A 157 0.84 0.04 2.62
CA LEU A 157 -0.60 -0.01 2.32
C LEU A 157 -1.41 0.10 3.62
N GLY A 158 -2.21 1.15 3.74
CA GLY A 158 -3.09 1.34 4.88
C GLY A 158 -3.43 2.79 5.16
N CYS A 159 -4.60 3.04 5.74
CA CYS A 159 -5.07 4.38 6.12
C CYS A 159 -4.74 4.77 7.57
N GLY A 160 -4.07 3.88 8.30
CA GLY A 160 -3.54 4.16 9.62
C GLY A 160 -2.21 4.91 9.57
N ASN A 161 -1.31 4.51 10.44
CA ASN A 161 -0.01 5.15 10.62
C ASN A 161 1.16 4.38 9.95
N VAL A 162 0.88 3.41 9.09
CA VAL A 162 1.90 2.55 8.46
C VAL A 162 3.00 3.34 7.74
N TYR A 163 2.69 4.49 7.16
CA TYR A 163 3.67 5.34 6.48
C TYR A 163 4.81 5.83 7.42
N LEU A 164 4.60 5.83 8.74
CA LEU A 164 5.61 6.21 9.72
C LEU A 164 6.76 5.19 9.84
N ILE A 165 6.60 3.98 9.30
CA ILE A 165 7.67 2.96 9.27
C ILE A 165 8.71 3.25 8.18
N ILE A 166 8.38 4.07 7.18
CA ILE A 166 9.21 4.30 6.01
C ILE A 166 10.63 4.77 6.34
N PRO A 167 10.87 5.71 7.29
CA PRO A 167 12.21 6.10 7.66
C PRO A 167 13.08 4.92 8.10
N GLN A 168 12.52 3.97 8.89
CA GLN A 168 13.25 2.77 9.35
C GLN A 168 13.53 1.78 8.21
N VAL A 169 12.65 1.72 7.22
CA VAL A 169 12.86 0.88 6.02
C VAL A 169 13.95 1.46 5.10
N LEU A 170 14.16 2.78 5.14
CA LEU A 170 15.17 3.49 4.33
C LEU A 170 16.55 3.59 5.02
N GLU A 171 16.71 3.16 6.28
CA GLU A 171 18.00 3.11 6.99
C GLU A 171 18.80 1.84 6.63
#